data_b472302571430ad51d9d266af4c018d4
#
_entry.id   b472302571430ad51d9d266af4c018d4
#
_cell.length_a   1.000
_cell.length_b   1.000
_cell.length_c   1.000
_cell.angle_alpha   90.00
_cell.angle_beta   90.00
_cell.angle_gamma   90.00
#
_symmetry.space_group_name_H-M   'P 1'
#
loop_
_entity.id
_entity.type
_entity.pdbx_description
1 polymer ?
#
loop_
_entity_poly.entity_id
_entity_poly.type
_entity_poly.pdbx_seq_one_letter_code
_entity_poly.pdbx_strand_id
1 'polypeptide(L)'
;MRVFLDTNVLASAFGTRGLCADVLREVLVAHDLLVSDLLFQELERVLSQKFQIPSSVLSEILSLLQQDSVHCQIGTFPVVPIKDQDDLPILSCAIEGQAEVFVTEDKELLALEHIGTLLILSPRAFWEHLKGS
;
A
#
# COMPACT_ATOMS: atom_id res chain seq x y z
N MET A 1 1.91 -2.26 14.02
CA MET A 1 0.81 -1.40 13.53
C MET A 1 0.27 -1.94 12.22
N ARG A 2 -0.93 -1.54 11.85
CA ARG A 2 -1.53 -1.93 10.57
C ARG A 2 -1.16 -0.91 9.50
N VAL A 3 -0.58 -1.39 8.41
CA VAL A 3 -0.02 -0.53 7.35
C VAL A 3 -0.61 -0.94 6.00
N PHE A 4 -1.09 0.03 5.24
CA PHE A 4 -1.52 -0.16 3.87
C PHE A 4 -0.49 0.49 2.94
N LEU A 5 0.10 -0.31 2.06
CA LEU A 5 1.04 0.17 1.06
C LEU A 5 0.30 0.34 -0.27
N ASP A 6 0.31 1.57 -0.81
CA ASP A 6 -0.31 1.86 -2.10
C ASP A 6 0.30 0.99 -3.21
N THR A 7 -0.46 0.76 -4.27
CA THR A 7 -0.06 -0.13 -5.36
C THR A 7 1.33 0.17 -5.89
N ASN A 8 1.64 1.44 -6.16
CA ASN A 8 2.94 1.80 -6.74
C ASN A 8 4.09 1.60 -5.76
N VAL A 9 3.86 1.82 -4.47
CA VAL A 9 4.86 1.56 -3.44
C VAL A 9 5.15 0.05 -3.38
N LEU A 10 4.11 -0.75 -3.36
CA LEU A 10 4.23 -2.21 -3.30
C LEU A 10 4.88 -2.76 -4.57
N ALA A 11 4.48 -2.25 -5.75
CA ALA A 11 5.09 -2.64 -7.01
C ALA A 11 6.58 -2.31 -7.05
N SER A 12 6.97 -1.11 -6.59
CA SER A 12 8.37 -0.71 -6.53
C SER A 12 9.18 -1.59 -5.59
N ALA A 13 8.56 -2.09 -4.52
CA ALA A 13 9.23 -3.00 -3.58
C ALA A 13 9.66 -4.30 -4.26
N PHE A 14 8.90 -4.78 -5.24
CA PHE A 14 9.24 -6.01 -5.98
C PHE A 14 10.00 -5.74 -7.28
N GLY A 15 9.81 -4.58 -7.89
CA GLY A 15 10.38 -4.25 -9.18
C GLY A 15 11.73 -3.55 -9.12
N THR A 16 12.11 -3.03 -7.96
CA THR A 16 13.36 -2.28 -7.81
C THR A 16 14.03 -2.63 -6.49
N ARG A 17 15.29 -2.22 -6.34
CA ARG A 17 16.00 -2.26 -5.06
C ARG A 17 15.97 -0.86 -4.46
N GLY A 18 15.73 -0.74 -3.18
CA GLY A 18 15.78 0.54 -2.52
C GLY A 18 14.78 0.66 -1.39
N LEU A 19 14.33 1.89 -1.15
CA LEU A 19 13.56 2.23 0.03
C LEU A 19 12.22 1.47 0.12
N CYS A 20 11.50 1.33 -0.98
CA CYS A 20 10.22 0.61 -0.96
C CYS A 20 10.41 -0.86 -0.59
N ALA A 21 11.49 -1.50 -1.06
CA ALA A 21 11.80 -2.86 -0.69
C ALA A 21 12.12 -2.97 0.81
N ASP A 22 12.87 -2.01 1.35
CA ASP A 22 13.18 -1.98 2.77
C ASP A 22 11.94 -1.76 3.63
N VAL A 23 11.06 -0.87 3.20
CA VAL A 23 9.77 -0.61 3.87
C VAL A 23 8.93 -1.88 3.91
N LEU A 24 8.78 -2.56 2.78
CA LEU A 24 7.99 -3.79 2.71
C LEU A 24 8.55 -4.86 3.66
N ARG A 25 9.88 -5.03 3.64
CA ARG A 25 10.52 -6.02 4.52
C ARG A 25 10.23 -5.73 5.99
N GLU A 26 10.35 -4.47 6.39
CA GLU A 26 10.10 -4.08 7.78
C GLU A 26 8.63 -4.32 8.16
N VAL A 27 7.69 -4.00 7.26
CA VAL A 27 6.27 -4.22 7.52
C VAL A 27 5.97 -5.71 7.66
N LEU A 28 6.52 -6.54 6.78
CA LEU A 28 6.29 -7.99 6.84
C LEU A 28 6.88 -8.62 8.12
N VAL A 29 7.98 -8.09 8.62
CA VAL A 29 8.66 -8.65 9.81
C VAL A 29 8.01 -8.17 11.11
N ALA A 30 7.63 -6.90 11.20
CA ALA A 30 7.30 -6.28 12.48
C ALA A 30 5.90 -5.67 12.56
N HIS A 31 5.16 -5.62 11.47
CA HIS A 31 3.84 -4.98 11.42
C HIS A 31 2.85 -5.86 10.66
N ASP A 32 1.61 -5.40 10.57
CA ASP A 32 0.55 -6.09 9.81
C ASP A 32 0.35 -5.38 8.47
N LEU A 33 0.65 -6.09 7.38
CA LEU A 33 0.37 -5.58 6.05
C LEU A 33 -1.10 -5.79 5.71
N LEU A 34 -1.80 -4.71 5.36
CA LEU A 34 -3.17 -4.80 4.89
C LEU A 34 -3.19 -4.96 3.37
N VAL A 35 -4.04 -5.83 2.88
CA VAL A 35 -4.22 -6.07 1.45
C VAL A 35 -5.69 -6.14 1.11
N SER A 36 -6.03 -6.02 -0.16
CA SER A 36 -7.39 -6.17 -0.65
C SER A 36 -7.38 -6.79 -2.04
N ASP A 37 -8.52 -7.30 -2.48
CA ASP A 37 -8.63 -7.86 -3.83
C ASP A 37 -8.34 -6.80 -4.88
N LEU A 38 -8.83 -5.58 -4.68
CA LEU A 38 -8.58 -4.48 -5.61
C LEU A 38 -7.09 -4.16 -5.69
N LEU A 39 -6.40 -4.12 -4.55
CA LEU A 39 -4.94 -3.91 -4.51
C LEU A 39 -4.22 -4.98 -5.33
N PHE A 40 -4.60 -6.25 -5.17
CA PHE A 40 -3.97 -7.34 -5.91
C PHE A 40 -4.21 -7.23 -7.42
N GLN A 41 -5.41 -6.83 -7.84
CA GLN A 41 -5.71 -6.63 -9.25
C GLN A 41 -4.84 -5.53 -9.85
N GLU A 42 -4.72 -4.40 -9.15
CA GLU A 42 -3.88 -3.30 -9.59
C GLU A 42 -2.40 -3.67 -9.59
N LEU A 43 -1.95 -4.36 -8.55
CA LEU A 43 -0.57 -4.80 -8.42
C LEU A 43 -0.18 -5.75 -9.55
N GLU A 44 -1.04 -6.72 -9.86
CA GLU A 44 -0.80 -7.66 -10.95
C GLU A 44 -0.64 -6.92 -12.28
N ARG A 45 -1.53 -5.97 -12.56
CA ARG A 45 -1.47 -5.16 -13.77
C ARG A 45 -0.18 -4.35 -13.85
N VAL A 46 0.19 -3.66 -12.78
CA VAL A 46 1.38 -2.80 -12.76
C VAL A 46 2.66 -3.64 -12.88
N LEU A 47 2.76 -4.73 -12.14
CA LEU A 47 3.95 -5.60 -12.20
C LEU A 47 4.10 -6.25 -13.58
N SER A 48 2.99 -6.66 -14.18
CA SER A 48 3.01 -7.26 -15.52
C SER A 48 3.35 -6.23 -16.58
N GLN A 49 2.69 -5.08 -16.60
CA GLN A 49 2.80 -4.11 -17.69
C GLN A 49 3.99 -3.17 -17.53
N LYS A 50 4.23 -2.66 -16.33
CA LYS A 50 5.27 -1.66 -16.11
C LYS A 50 6.64 -2.30 -15.86
N PHE A 51 6.66 -3.37 -15.06
CA PHE A 51 7.91 -4.05 -14.69
C PHE A 51 8.16 -5.34 -15.48
N GLN A 52 7.21 -5.75 -16.31
CA GLN A 52 7.33 -6.92 -17.19
C GLN A 52 7.69 -8.21 -16.42
N ILE A 53 7.14 -8.36 -15.24
CA ILE A 53 7.38 -9.54 -14.40
C ILE A 53 6.61 -10.73 -14.98
N PRO A 54 7.27 -11.90 -15.18
CA PRO A 54 6.61 -13.08 -15.72
C PRO A 54 5.47 -13.58 -14.82
N SER A 55 4.45 -14.19 -15.41
CA SER A 55 3.27 -14.66 -14.68
C SER A 55 3.58 -15.66 -13.58
N SER A 56 4.61 -16.50 -13.78
CA SER A 56 5.04 -17.47 -12.74
C SER A 56 5.56 -16.77 -11.50
N VAL A 57 6.32 -15.69 -11.69
CA VAL A 57 6.86 -14.88 -10.59
C VAL A 57 5.74 -14.07 -9.93
N LEU A 58 4.81 -13.54 -10.74
CA LEU A 58 3.63 -12.83 -10.21
C LEU A 58 2.83 -13.71 -9.25
N SER A 59 2.59 -14.96 -9.64
CA SER A 59 1.85 -15.89 -8.78
C SER A 59 2.54 -16.09 -7.44
N GLU A 60 3.87 -16.20 -7.44
CA GLU A 60 4.64 -16.33 -6.21
C GLU A 60 4.55 -15.09 -5.33
N ILE A 61 4.63 -13.90 -5.94
CA ILE A 61 4.52 -12.62 -5.21
C ILE A 61 3.15 -12.52 -4.54
N LEU A 62 2.07 -12.77 -5.29
CA LEU A 62 0.72 -12.67 -4.76
C LEU A 62 0.47 -13.70 -3.66
N SER A 63 0.98 -14.92 -3.81
CA SER A 63 0.89 -15.94 -2.77
C SER A 63 1.61 -15.53 -1.50
N LEU A 64 2.82 -14.97 -1.64
CA LEU A 64 3.58 -14.48 -0.50
C LEU A 64 2.81 -13.40 0.26
N LEU A 65 2.24 -12.44 -0.47
CA LEU A 65 1.50 -11.35 0.15
C LEU A 65 0.22 -11.82 0.82
N GLN A 66 -0.43 -12.86 0.30
CA GLN A 66 -1.66 -13.39 0.90
C GLN A 66 -1.41 -14.14 2.21
N GLN A 67 -0.24 -14.76 2.37
CA GLN A 67 0.03 -15.64 3.51
C GLN A 67 0.05 -14.93 4.84
N ASP A 68 0.71 -13.78 4.91
CA ASP A 68 0.96 -13.08 6.17
C ASP A 68 0.35 -11.70 6.21
N SER A 69 -0.78 -11.51 5.54
CA SER A 69 -1.43 -10.21 5.46
C SER A 69 -2.84 -10.24 6.04
N VAL A 70 -3.34 -9.05 6.35
CA VAL A 70 -4.74 -8.87 6.80
C VAL A 70 -5.56 -8.40 5.60
N HIS A 71 -6.57 -9.18 5.24
CA HIS A 71 -7.44 -8.86 4.11
C HIS A 71 -8.50 -7.85 4.53
N CYS A 72 -8.60 -6.74 3.78
CA CYS A 72 -9.64 -5.75 4.01
C CYS A 72 -10.52 -5.59 2.77
N GLN A 73 -11.69 -4.99 2.96
CA GLN A 73 -12.69 -4.87 1.92
C GLN A 73 -13.06 -3.41 1.70
N ILE A 74 -13.64 -3.14 0.52
CA ILE A 74 -14.14 -1.80 0.20
C ILE A 74 -15.26 -1.46 1.18
N GLY A 75 -15.14 -0.31 1.84
CA GLY A 75 -16.14 0.20 2.75
C GLY A 75 -16.72 1.50 2.25
N THR A 76 -17.17 2.34 3.17
CA THR A 76 -17.68 3.66 2.84
C THR A 76 -16.54 4.55 2.35
N PHE A 77 -16.76 5.24 1.24
CA PHE A 77 -15.76 6.14 0.68
C PHE A 77 -15.60 7.38 1.55
N PRO A 78 -14.36 7.78 1.85
CA PRO A 78 -14.14 9.01 2.60
C PRO A 78 -14.49 10.24 1.75
N VAL A 79 -14.91 11.31 2.42
CA VAL A 79 -15.16 12.59 1.76
C VAL A 79 -13.87 13.40 1.88
N VAL A 80 -13.10 13.46 0.80
CA VAL A 80 -11.79 14.12 0.76
C VAL A 80 -11.65 14.93 -0.52
N PRO A 81 -10.89 16.03 -0.49
CA PRO A 81 -10.74 16.92 -1.66
C PRO A 81 -9.70 16.40 -2.65
N ILE A 82 -9.93 15.24 -3.24
CA ILE A 82 -9.05 14.68 -4.26
C ILE A 82 -9.77 14.66 -5.61
N LYS A 83 -8.98 14.83 -6.68
CA LYS A 83 -9.51 14.85 -8.06
C LYS A 83 -9.70 13.45 -8.60
N ASP A 84 -8.76 12.56 -8.31
CA ASP A 84 -8.81 11.19 -8.81
C ASP A 84 -9.71 10.32 -7.94
N GLN A 85 -10.94 10.15 -8.38
CA GLN A 85 -11.94 9.36 -7.65
C GLN A 85 -11.59 7.87 -7.64
N ASP A 86 -10.68 7.43 -8.51
CA ASP A 86 -10.25 6.02 -8.55
C ASP A 86 -9.44 5.62 -7.32
N ASP A 87 -8.91 6.59 -6.57
CA ASP A 87 -8.20 6.34 -5.31
C ASP A 87 -9.16 6.06 -4.14
N LEU A 88 -10.43 6.42 -4.25
CA LEU A 88 -11.39 6.27 -3.15
C LEU A 88 -11.62 4.82 -2.72
N PRO A 89 -11.76 3.85 -3.65
CA PRO A 89 -11.92 2.45 -3.23
C PRO A 89 -10.75 1.92 -2.41
N ILE A 90 -9.52 2.23 -2.82
CA ILE A 90 -8.31 1.81 -2.08
C ILE A 90 -8.27 2.47 -0.69
N LEU A 91 -8.54 3.77 -0.63
CA LEU A 91 -8.60 4.47 0.66
C LEU A 91 -9.67 3.89 1.57
N SER A 92 -10.83 3.55 1.02
CA SER A 92 -11.90 2.94 1.80
C SER A 92 -11.50 1.59 2.37
N CYS A 93 -10.73 0.79 1.62
CA CYS A 93 -10.20 -0.48 2.11
C CYS A 93 -9.27 -0.26 3.29
N ALA A 94 -8.37 0.73 3.20
CA ALA A 94 -7.44 1.03 4.28
C ALA A 94 -8.19 1.46 5.55
N ILE A 95 -9.20 2.31 5.39
CA ILE A 95 -10.01 2.79 6.52
C ILE A 95 -10.82 1.64 7.13
N GLU A 96 -11.48 0.84 6.30
CA GLU A 96 -12.27 -0.31 6.76
C GLU A 96 -11.40 -1.32 7.48
N GLY A 97 -10.18 -1.55 7.02
CA GLY A 97 -9.22 -2.44 7.65
C GLY A 97 -8.55 -1.84 8.88
N GLN A 98 -8.90 -0.61 9.27
CA GLN A 98 -8.34 0.07 10.43
C GLN A 98 -6.83 0.28 10.32
N ALA A 99 -6.35 0.65 9.12
CA ALA A 99 -4.96 0.99 8.92
C ALA A 99 -4.59 2.22 9.76
N GLU A 100 -3.40 2.20 10.33
CA GLU A 100 -2.85 3.35 11.04
C GLU A 100 -2.10 4.26 10.10
N VAL A 101 -1.48 3.68 9.07
CA VAL A 101 -0.69 4.40 8.07
C VAL A 101 -1.02 3.90 6.67
N PHE A 102 -1.18 4.85 5.75
CA PHE A 102 -1.29 4.62 4.31
C PHE A 102 -0.04 5.20 3.66
N VAL A 103 0.78 4.35 3.05
CA VAL A 103 2.05 4.78 2.45
C VAL A 103 1.87 4.94 0.95
N THR A 104 2.17 6.12 0.43
CA THR A 104 1.97 6.45 -0.98
C THR A 104 3.03 7.44 -1.47
N GLU A 105 3.22 7.46 -2.79
CA GLU A 105 4.04 8.49 -3.45
C GLU A 105 3.19 9.50 -4.20
N ASP A 106 1.87 9.35 -4.18
CA ASP A 106 0.93 10.24 -4.85
C ASP A 106 0.84 11.57 -4.11
N LYS A 107 1.23 12.65 -4.79
CA LYS A 107 1.29 13.97 -4.16
C LYS A 107 -0.06 14.49 -3.71
N GLU A 108 -1.13 14.16 -4.44
CA GLU A 108 -2.49 14.59 -4.06
C GLU A 108 -2.92 13.93 -2.75
N LEU A 109 -2.62 12.65 -2.59
CA LEU A 109 -2.91 11.95 -1.35
C LEU A 109 -2.03 12.43 -0.20
N LEU A 110 -0.74 12.64 -0.46
CA LEU A 110 0.19 13.15 0.55
C LEU A 110 -0.24 14.53 1.07
N ALA A 111 -0.85 15.36 0.22
CA ALA A 111 -1.32 16.67 0.62
C ALA A 111 -2.44 16.61 1.66
N LEU A 112 -3.14 15.49 1.76
CA LEU A 112 -4.18 15.30 2.78
C LEU A 112 -3.60 15.15 4.19
N GLU A 113 -2.38 14.65 4.31
CA GLU A 113 -1.64 14.38 5.54
C GLU A 113 -2.31 13.30 6.42
N HIS A 114 -3.61 13.34 6.59
CA HIS A 114 -4.35 12.32 7.32
C HIS A 114 -5.82 12.31 6.88
N ILE A 115 -6.49 11.18 7.12
CA ILE A 115 -7.94 11.07 7.00
C ILE A 115 -8.41 10.47 8.32
N GLY A 116 -9.03 11.31 9.18
CA GLY A 116 -9.35 10.87 10.54
C GLY A 116 -8.06 10.47 11.26
N THR A 117 -7.99 9.24 11.74
CA THR A 117 -6.81 8.70 12.42
C THR A 117 -5.81 8.02 11.47
N LEU A 118 -6.14 7.89 10.19
CA LEU A 118 -5.25 7.31 9.20
C LEU A 118 -4.20 8.33 8.78
N LEU A 119 -2.92 8.08 9.07
CA LEU A 119 -1.81 8.91 8.60
C LEU A 119 -1.49 8.56 7.16
N ILE A 120 -1.21 9.58 6.34
CA ILE A 120 -0.77 9.39 4.96
C ILE A 120 0.68 9.86 4.88
N LEU A 121 1.60 8.93 4.60
CA LEU A 121 3.03 9.19 4.59
C LEU A 121 3.67 8.69 3.30
N SER A 122 4.75 9.38 2.89
CA SER A 122 5.61 8.86 1.83
C SER A 122 6.43 7.69 2.35
N PRO A 123 7.03 6.87 1.46
CA PRO A 123 7.93 5.82 1.92
C PRO A 123 9.07 6.35 2.80
N ARG A 124 9.63 7.50 2.44
CA ARG A 124 10.71 8.12 3.23
C ARG A 124 10.20 8.56 4.60
N ALA A 125 9.08 9.26 4.66
CA ALA A 125 8.52 9.72 5.93
C ALA A 125 8.12 8.54 6.82
N PHE A 126 7.57 7.48 6.23
CA PHE A 126 7.23 6.28 6.98
C PHE A 126 8.47 5.59 7.53
N TRP A 127 9.52 5.46 6.72
CA TRP A 127 10.79 4.88 7.17
C TRP A 127 11.36 5.66 8.35
N GLU A 128 11.38 6.98 8.26
CA GLU A 128 11.85 7.84 9.35
C GLU A 128 10.97 7.72 10.59
N HIS A 129 9.66 7.61 10.41
CA HIS A 129 8.70 7.38 11.49
C HIS A 129 9.01 6.08 12.24
N LEU A 130 9.34 5.01 11.51
CA LEU A 130 9.69 3.72 12.11
C LEU A 130 11.02 3.78 12.86
N LYS A 131 12.00 4.52 12.35
CA LYS A 131 13.36 4.57 12.93
C LYS A 131 13.51 5.65 13.98
N GLY A 132 12.72 6.71 13.90
CA GLY A 132 12.86 7.87 14.78
C GLY A 132 12.01 7.85 16.03
N SER A 133 11.18 6.86 16.18
CA SER A 133 10.25 6.80 17.32
C SER A 133 10.77 5.91 18.45
#